data_1d8b21836dd1a01c05815687b7bf9dda
#
_entry.id   1d8b21836dd1a01c05815687b7bf9dda
#
_cell.length_a   1.000
_cell.length_b   1.000
_cell.length_c   1.000
_cell.angle_alpha   90.00
_cell.angle_beta   90.00
_cell.angle_gamma   90.00
#
_symmetry.space_group_name_H-M   'P 1'
#
loop_
_entity.id
_entity.type
_entity.pdbx_description
1 polymer ?
#
loop_
_entity_poly.entity_id
_entity_poly.type
_entity_poly.pdbx_seq_one_letter_code
_entity_poly.pdbx_strand_id
1 'polypeptide(L)'
;MQDSIQNYMQQVGAQARQASRMLTSASTHLKNHALSAIYTALENNQAQILAANQIDMDNGRQRQLDSALLDRLELTPARFKGMLQGLKDVIGLVDPIGEITDLAYRPSGIQLGKMRVPLGVIGMIYESRPNVTLEAASLALKSGNAIILRGGSEALESNKAIATAIQHGLQVSGLPEHAVQVIDTPDRAAVGHLITMTEFVDVIVPRGGKSLIERISNEARIPVIKHLDGNCHVFVEAQADLQKALPIALNAKTHRYGVCNAMETLLVDEAIAEEFLPLIAELYAEKQVELRGCAETQRILGVSVKTATEEDWYTEYLGPILAVKVVTGMDEAIEHINKYGSHHTDAIITENFSLAREFLARVDSSSVMINASTRFADGFEYGLGAEIGISTDKIHARGPVGLEGLTSQKWIVFGDGQIRQ
;
A
#
# COMPACT_ATOMS: atom_id res chain seq x y z
N MET A 1 -11.34 32.72 -8.77
CA MET A 1 -10.56 31.48 -8.94
C MET A 1 -10.92 30.43 -7.87
N GLN A 2 -10.97 30.77 -6.58
CA GLN A 2 -11.37 29.79 -5.52
C GLN A 2 -12.76 29.20 -5.73
N ASP A 3 -13.75 30.01 -6.11
CA ASP A 3 -15.12 29.54 -6.39
C ASP A 3 -15.19 28.56 -7.56
N SER A 4 -14.30 28.68 -8.57
CA SER A 4 -14.29 27.79 -9.72
C SER A 4 -13.76 26.40 -9.40
N ILE A 5 -12.70 26.28 -8.56
CA ILE A 5 -12.16 24.99 -8.16
C ILE A 5 -13.08 24.26 -7.21
N GLN A 6 -13.73 24.98 -6.29
CA GLN A 6 -14.74 24.42 -5.40
C GLN A 6 -15.92 23.83 -6.18
N ASN A 7 -16.47 24.58 -7.14
CA ASN A 7 -17.59 24.11 -7.98
C ASN A 7 -17.20 22.89 -8.83
N TYR A 8 -15.97 22.89 -9.39
CA TYR A 8 -15.42 21.75 -10.11
C TYR A 8 -15.35 20.51 -9.20
N MET A 9 -14.79 20.63 -8.02
CA MET A 9 -14.66 19.52 -7.07
C MET A 9 -16.01 19.02 -6.56
N GLN A 10 -16.99 19.90 -6.33
CA GLN A 10 -18.37 19.55 -6.01
C GLN A 10 -19.01 18.72 -7.12
N GLN A 11 -18.83 19.10 -8.37
CA GLN A 11 -19.33 18.36 -9.53
C GLN A 11 -18.68 16.97 -9.61
N VAL A 12 -17.35 16.88 -9.50
CA VAL A 12 -16.59 15.63 -9.50
C VAL A 12 -17.12 14.71 -8.39
N GLY A 13 -17.29 15.22 -7.18
CA GLY A 13 -17.81 14.45 -6.06
C GLY A 13 -19.24 13.94 -6.26
N ALA A 14 -20.14 14.80 -6.73
CA ALA A 14 -21.53 14.42 -6.99
C ALA A 14 -21.64 13.33 -8.07
N GLN A 15 -20.87 13.46 -9.15
CA GLN A 15 -20.81 12.47 -10.24
C GLN A 15 -20.24 11.13 -9.75
N ALA A 16 -19.15 11.14 -8.94
CA ALA A 16 -18.60 9.93 -8.37
C ALA A 16 -19.60 9.24 -7.43
N ARG A 17 -20.30 10.00 -6.59
CA ARG A 17 -21.35 9.47 -5.68
C ARG A 17 -22.49 8.84 -6.46
N GLN A 18 -22.92 9.44 -7.55
CA GLN A 18 -23.95 8.88 -8.43
C GLN A 18 -23.46 7.57 -9.07
N ALA A 19 -22.24 7.55 -9.60
CA ALA A 19 -21.63 6.37 -10.21
C ALA A 19 -21.47 5.22 -9.22
N SER A 20 -21.04 5.51 -7.98
CA SER A 20 -20.86 4.49 -6.94
C SER A 20 -22.15 3.73 -6.62
N ARG A 21 -23.30 4.41 -6.63
CA ARG A 21 -24.61 3.78 -6.42
C ARG A 21 -24.93 2.76 -7.51
N MET A 22 -24.56 3.03 -8.75
CA MET A 22 -24.76 2.09 -9.88
C MET A 22 -23.81 0.91 -9.78
N LEU A 23 -22.55 1.14 -9.38
CA LEU A 23 -21.52 0.09 -9.22
C LEU A 23 -21.88 -0.90 -8.09
N THR A 24 -22.58 -0.47 -7.05
CA THR A 24 -22.99 -1.34 -5.92
C THR A 24 -23.79 -2.56 -6.37
N SER A 25 -24.55 -2.46 -7.46
CA SER A 25 -25.36 -3.55 -8.03
C SER A 25 -24.78 -4.17 -9.29
N ALA A 26 -23.60 -3.71 -9.74
CA ALA A 26 -22.94 -4.25 -10.93
C ALA A 26 -22.51 -5.70 -10.71
N SER A 27 -22.91 -6.60 -11.62
CA SER A 27 -22.48 -8.00 -11.55
C SER A 27 -20.98 -8.15 -11.81
N THR A 28 -20.39 -9.23 -11.29
CA THR A 28 -18.98 -9.60 -11.58
C THR A 28 -18.71 -9.65 -13.08
N HIS A 29 -19.66 -10.21 -13.85
CA HIS A 29 -19.56 -10.27 -15.32
C HIS A 29 -19.44 -8.85 -15.93
N LEU A 30 -20.28 -7.91 -15.51
CA LEU A 30 -20.27 -6.53 -16.02
C LEU A 30 -18.95 -5.81 -15.64
N LYS A 31 -18.50 -5.96 -14.41
CA LYS A 31 -17.20 -5.41 -13.95
C LYS A 31 -16.04 -5.99 -14.75
N ASN A 32 -15.98 -7.30 -14.95
CA ASN A 32 -14.95 -7.95 -15.73
C ASN A 32 -14.99 -7.55 -17.22
N HIS A 33 -16.20 -7.38 -17.79
CA HIS A 33 -16.37 -6.88 -19.15
C HIS A 33 -15.80 -5.44 -19.27
N ALA A 34 -16.09 -4.57 -18.30
CA ALA A 34 -15.55 -3.21 -18.28
C ALA A 34 -14.01 -3.20 -18.19
N LEU A 35 -13.44 -3.99 -17.28
CA LEU A 35 -11.98 -4.09 -17.15
C LEU A 35 -11.32 -4.65 -18.43
N SER A 36 -11.97 -5.60 -19.10
CA SER A 36 -11.50 -6.14 -20.39
C SER A 36 -11.60 -5.10 -21.52
N ALA A 37 -12.66 -4.30 -21.54
CA ALA A 37 -12.80 -3.20 -22.51
C ALA A 37 -11.75 -2.10 -22.26
N ILE A 38 -11.46 -1.79 -20.98
CA ILE A 38 -10.37 -0.89 -20.58
C ILE A 38 -9.02 -1.43 -21.06
N TYR A 39 -8.76 -2.73 -20.86
CA TYR A 39 -7.54 -3.38 -21.36
C TYR A 39 -7.35 -3.16 -22.85
N THR A 40 -8.38 -3.46 -23.65
CA THR A 40 -8.36 -3.28 -25.10
C THR A 40 -8.16 -1.82 -25.50
N ALA A 41 -8.81 -0.88 -24.79
CA ALA A 41 -8.65 0.53 -25.06
C ALA A 41 -7.22 1.03 -24.78
N LEU A 42 -6.61 0.58 -23.68
CA LEU A 42 -5.23 0.90 -23.35
C LEU A 42 -4.24 0.33 -24.37
N GLU A 43 -4.42 -0.94 -24.74
CA GLU A 43 -3.56 -1.62 -25.74
C GLU A 43 -3.61 -0.88 -27.08
N ASN A 44 -4.80 -0.50 -27.54
CA ASN A 44 -4.98 0.25 -28.79
C ASN A 44 -4.40 1.69 -28.73
N ASN A 45 -4.33 2.30 -27.56
CA ASN A 45 -3.83 3.65 -27.36
C ASN A 45 -2.40 3.70 -26.79
N GLN A 46 -1.66 2.59 -26.76
CA GLN A 46 -0.31 2.51 -26.20
C GLN A 46 0.61 3.60 -26.70
N ALA A 47 0.68 3.83 -28.02
CA ALA A 47 1.57 4.83 -28.61
C ALA A 47 1.24 6.25 -28.12
N GLN A 48 -0.05 6.58 -28.00
CA GLN A 48 -0.49 7.89 -27.50
C GLN A 48 -0.16 8.08 -26.01
N ILE A 49 -0.36 7.03 -25.19
CA ILE A 49 -0.05 7.07 -23.76
C ILE A 49 1.45 7.24 -23.54
N LEU A 50 2.29 6.50 -24.29
CA LEU A 50 3.74 6.65 -24.21
C LEU A 50 4.22 8.02 -24.69
N ALA A 51 3.59 8.60 -25.72
CA ALA A 51 3.88 9.96 -26.18
C ALA A 51 3.50 11.00 -25.10
N ALA A 52 2.36 10.85 -24.43
CA ALA A 52 1.96 11.70 -23.32
C ALA A 52 2.96 11.58 -22.13
N ASN A 53 3.44 10.38 -21.85
CA ASN A 53 4.46 10.19 -20.82
C ASN A 53 5.80 10.84 -21.19
N GLN A 54 6.17 10.83 -22.48
CA GLN A 54 7.38 11.54 -22.92
C GLN A 54 7.28 13.04 -22.67
N ILE A 55 6.11 13.66 -22.86
CA ILE A 55 5.87 15.09 -22.53
C ILE A 55 6.10 15.33 -21.03
N ASP A 56 5.54 14.46 -20.16
CA ASP A 56 5.74 14.58 -18.71
C ASP A 56 7.22 14.40 -18.33
N MET A 57 7.94 13.45 -18.96
CA MET A 57 9.36 13.23 -18.74
C MET A 57 10.21 14.44 -19.14
N ASP A 58 9.92 15.06 -20.28
CA ASP A 58 10.65 16.24 -20.75
C ASP A 58 10.39 17.45 -19.85
N ASN A 59 9.14 17.65 -19.44
CA ASN A 59 8.78 18.66 -18.44
C ASN A 59 9.46 18.40 -17.08
N GLY A 60 9.54 17.14 -16.65
CA GLY A 60 10.21 16.72 -15.42
C GLY A 60 11.70 17.04 -15.45
N ARG A 61 12.39 16.74 -16.56
CA ARG A 61 13.81 17.08 -16.76
C ARG A 61 14.04 18.60 -16.76
N GLN A 62 13.18 19.36 -17.43
CA GLN A 62 13.26 20.83 -17.44
C GLN A 62 13.08 21.44 -16.05
N ARG A 63 12.23 20.85 -15.21
CA ARG A 63 12.00 21.23 -13.80
C ARG A 63 13.06 20.68 -12.84
N GLN A 64 14.07 19.95 -13.36
CA GLN A 64 15.14 19.34 -12.57
C GLN A 64 14.63 18.40 -11.46
N LEU A 65 13.62 17.60 -11.76
CA LEU A 65 13.18 16.54 -10.83
C LEU A 65 14.35 15.59 -10.56
N ASP A 66 14.45 15.11 -9.33
CA ASP A 66 15.49 14.14 -8.96
C ASP A 66 15.35 12.83 -9.76
N SER A 67 16.44 12.06 -9.81
CA SER A 67 16.51 10.84 -10.61
C SER A 67 15.50 9.77 -10.15
N ALA A 68 15.18 9.71 -8.86
CA ALA A 68 14.22 8.74 -8.31
C ALA A 68 12.78 9.10 -8.70
N LEU A 69 12.43 10.39 -8.75
CA LEU A 69 11.13 10.85 -9.25
C LEU A 69 11.00 10.63 -10.75
N LEU A 70 12.06 10.89 -11.53
CA LEU A 70 12.08 10.63 -12.98
C LEU A 70 11.95 9.13 -13.28
N ASP A 71 12.65 8.27 -12.54
CA ASP A 71 12.49 6.81 -12.71
C ASP A 71 11.06 6.34 -12.41
N ARG A 72 10.43 6.90 -11.39
CA ARG A 72 9.03 6.58 -11.06
C ARG A 72 8.04 7.09 -12.09
N LEU A 73 8.32 8.23 -12.72
CA LEU A 73 7.48 8.88 -13.73
C LEU A 73 7.53 8.15 -15.08
N GLU A 74 8.68 7.56 -15.41
CA GLU A 74 8.92 6.96 -16.71
C GLU A 74 8.05 5.73 -16.95
N LEU A 75 7.26 5.73 -18.03
CA LEU A 75 6.47 4.61 -18.50
C LEU A 75 7.08 4.02 -19.77
N THR A 76 8.07 3.14 -19.61
CA THR A 76 8.66 2.40 -20.74
C THR A 76 7.67 1.41 -21.35
N PRO A 77 7.87 0.91 -22.59
CA PRO A 77 7.05 -0.16 -23.17
C PRO A 77 6.98 -1.41 -22.27
N ALA A 78 8.06 -1.74 -21.57
CA ALA A 78 8.09 -2.86 -20.64
C ALA A 78 7.23 -2.60 -19.39
N ARG A 79 7.32 -1.39 -18.81
CA ARG A 79 6.47 -0.97 -17.67
C ARG A 79 5.01 -0.87 -18.08
N PHE A 80 4.71 -0.40 -19.30
CA PHE A 80 3.35 -0.40 -19.84
C PHE A 80 2.78 -1.82 -19.97
N LYS A 81 3.57 -2.78 -20.50
CA LYS A 81 3.17 -4.18 -20.56
C LYS A 81 2.92 -4.76 -19.16
N GLY A 82 3.76 -4.42 -18.17
CA GLY A 82 3.55 -4.80 -16.76
C GLY A 82 2.25 -4.25 -16.20
N MET A 83 1.92 -2.98 -16.50
CA MET A 83 0.67 -2.34 -16.11
C MET A 83 -0.56 -3.07 -16.71
N LEU A 84 -0.50 -3.46 -17.97
CA LEU A 84 -1.55 -4.27 -18.61
C LEU A 84 -1.66 -5.68 -18.01
N GLN A 85 -0.54 -6.29 -17.62
CA GLN A 85 -0.56 -7.59 -16.95
C GLN A 85 -1.25 -7.46 -15.58
N GLY A 86 -0.92 -6.43 -14.79
CA GLY A 86 -1.61 -6.16 -13.51
C GLY A 86 -3.12 -6.01 -13.68
N LEU A 87 -3.60 -5.37 -14.75
CA LEU A 87 -5.04 -5.30 -15.04
C LEU A 87 -5.64 -6.71 -15.33
N LYS A 88 -4.92 -7.57 -16.06
CA LYS A 88 -5.36 -8.96 -16.27
C LYS A 88 -5.44 -9.75 -14.97
N ASP A 89 -4.47 -9.55 -14.09
CA ASP A 89 -4.46 -10.20 -12.79
C ASP A 89 -5.67 -9.78 -11.97
N VAL A 90 -6.02 -8.48 -11.94
CA VAL A 90 -7.23 -7.96 -11.27
C VAL A 90 -8.52 -8.54 -11.88
N ILE A 91 -8.61 -8.70 -13.21
CA ILE A 91 -9.77 -9.34 -13.86
C ILE A 91 -9.95 -10.77 -13.33
N GLY A 92 -8.85 -11.49 -13.12
CA GLY A 92 -8.85 -12.87 -12.62
C GLY A 92 -9.20 -13.03 -11.13
N LEU A 93 -9.12 -11.97 -10.34
CA LEU A 93 -9.43 -12.03 -8.91
C LEU A 93 -10.90 -12.36 -8.65
N VAL A 94 -11.16 -13.03 -7.54
CA VAL A 94 -12.51 -13.30 -7.05
C VAL A 94 -13.15 -11.97 -6.63
N ASP A 95 -14.36 -11.73 -7.10
CA ASP A 95 -15.14 -10.55 -6.71
C ASP A 95 -15.71 -10.75 -5.28
N PRO A 96 -15.35 -9.90 -4.32
CA PRO A 96 -15.80 -10.08 -2.95
C PRO A 96 -17.24 -9.56 -2.70
N ILE A 97 -17.81 -8.78 -3.64
CA ILE A 97 -19.09 -8.12 -3.43
C ILE A 97 -20.25 -9.13 -3.48
N GLY A 98 -21.10 -9.06 -2.46
CA GLY A 98 -22.26 -9.94 -2.33
C GLY A 98 -21.95 -11.23 -1.56
N GLU A 99 -20.71 -11.49 -1.16
CA GLU A 99 -20.38 -12.61 -0.27
C GLU A 99 -21.18 -12.50 1.03
N ILE A 100 -21.83 -13.59 1.44
CA ILE A 100 -22.59 -13.69 2.69
C ILE A 100 -21.86 -14.62 3.65
N THR A 101 -21.57 -14.12 4.85
CA THR A 101 -20.92 -14.86 5.92
C THR A 101 -21.77 -14.91 7.17
N ASP A 102 -21.49 -15.86 8.06
CA ASP A 102 -22.11 -16.00 9.38
C ASP A 102 -23.64 -16.11 9.38
N LEU A 103 -24.26 -16.57 8.27
CA LEU A 103 -25.69 -16.71 8.16
C LEU A 103 -26.22 -17.83 9.07
N ALA A 104 -26.96 -17.48 10.13
CA ALA A 104 -27.49 -18.42 11.10
C ALA A 104 -28.83 -17.97 11.68
N TYR A 105 -29.66 -18.95 12.09
CA TYR A 105 -30.88 -18.69 12.83
C TYR A 105 -30.60 -18.12 14.21
N ARG A 106 -31.44 -17.19 14.62
CA ARG A 106 -31.44 -16.63 15.98
C ARG A 106 -32.65 -17.17 16.78
N PRO A 107 -32.63 -17.09 18.12
CA PRO A 107 -33.75 -17.55 18.94
C PRO A 107 -35.10 -16.92 18.57
N SER A 108 -35.11 -15.71 18.00
CA SER A 108 -36.29 -15.02 17.52
C SER A 108 -36.86 -15.60 16.20
N GLY A 109 -36.17 -16.57 15.57
CA GLY A 109 -36.58 -17.18 14.31
C GLY A 109 -36.08 -16.47 13.06
N ILE A 110 -35.45 -15.29 13.16
CA ILE A 110 -34.82 -14.64 12.01
C ILE A 110 -33.51 -15.33 11.65
N GLN A 111 -33.11 -15.28 10.37
CA GLN A 111 -31.75 -15.54 9.96
C GLN A 111 -30.95 -14.22 9.90
N LEU A 112 -29.80 -14.20 10.52
CA LEU A 112 -28.90 -13.05 10.54
C LEU A 112 -27.57 -13.44 9.91
N GLY A 113 -27.05 -12.60 9.02
CA GLY A 113 -25.74 -12.77 8.39
C GLY A 113 -25.10 -11.42 8.08
N LYS A 114 -23.90 -11.47 7.50
CA LYS A 114 -23.17 -10.29 7.01
C LYS A 114 -22.99 -10.40 5.50
N MET A 115 -23.21 -9.34 4.77
CA MET A 115 -22.98 -9.27 3.33
C MET A 115 -21.92 -8.23 3.02
N ARG A 116 -20.95 -8.59 2.20
CA ARG A 116 -19.87 -7.70 1.76
C ARG A 116 -20.37 -6.71 0.72
N VAL A 117 -20.04 -5.44 0.92
CA VAL A 117 -20.45 -4.30 0.09
C VAL A 117 -19.28 -3.37 -0.18
N PRO A 118 -19.29 -2.58 -1.28
CA PRO A 118 -18.26 -1.56 -1.53
C PRO A 118 -18.19 -0.52 -0.40
N LEU A 119 -17.04 0.11 -0.23
CA LEU A 119 -16.92 1.30 0.63
C LEU A 119 -17.73 2.49 0.09
N GLY A 120 -17.76 2.66 -1.23
CA GLY A 120 -18.50 3.72 -1.92
C GLY A 120 -17.63 4.51 -2.89
N VAL A 121 -17.16 5.69 -2.50
CA VAL A 121 -16.26 6.54 -3.28
C VAL A 121 -14.90 6.62 -2.61
N ILE A 122 -13.86 6.26 -3.33
CA ILE A 122 -12.48 6.33 -2.90
C ILE A 122 -11.84 7.59 -3.46
N GLY A 123 -11.23 8.42 -2.62
CA GLY A 123 -10.33 9.49 -3.06
C GLY A 123 -8.88 9.01 -2.97
N MET A 124 -8.15 9.02 -4.06
CA MET A 124 -6.74 8.63 -4.05
C MET A 124 -5.83 9.78 -4.47
N ILE A 125 -4.80 10.04 -3.66
CA ILE A 125 -3.82 11.09 -3.89
C ILE A 125 -2.45 10.43 -4.02
N TYR A 126 -1.78 10.61 -5.18
CA TYR A 126 -0.53 9.91 -5.46
C TYR A 126 0.46 10.79 -6.24
N GLU A 127 1.74 10.42 -6.20
CA GLU A 127 2.85 11.17 -6.80
C GLU A 127 3.55 10.33 -7.87
N SER A 128 4.00 10.98 -8.96
CA SER A 128 5.00 10.51 -9.94
C SER A 128 4.88 9.04 -10.39
N ARG A 129 3.68 8.48 -10.50
CA ARG A 129 3.48 7.06 -10.87
C ARG A 129 2.27 6.89 -11.79
N PRO A 130 2.40 7.07 -13.11
CA PRO A 130 1.27 6.94 -14.05
C PRO A 130 0.55 5.58 -13.99
N ASN A 131 1.26 4.49 -13.70
CA ASN A 131 0.69 3.16 -13.56
C ASN A 131 -0.36 3.07 -12.44
N VAL A 132 -0.20 3.85 -11.36
CA VAL A 132 -1.14 3.87 -10.22
C VAL A 132 -2.53 4.31 -10.66
N THR A 133 -2.66 5.13 -11.69
CA THR A 133 -3.95 5.54 -12.26
C THR A 133 -4.78 4.32 -12.67
N LEU A 134 -4.17 3.36 -13.36
CA LEU A 134 -4.86 2.14 -13.78
C LEU A 134 -5.02 1.14 -12.65
N GLU A 135 -3.97 0.93 -11.85
CA GLU A 135 -3.99 -0.01 -10.73
C GLU A 135 -5.11 0.32 -9.75
N ALA A 136 -5.20 1.59 -9.33
CA ALA A 136 -6.25 2.03 -8.41
C ALA A 136 -7.65 1.99 -9.03
N ALA A 137 -7.79 2.41 -10.31
CA ALA A 137 -9.05 2.33 -11.02
C ALA A 137 -9.56 0.90 -11.16
N SER A 138 -8.68 -0.05 -11.50
CA SER A 138 -9.05 -1.46 -11.68
C SER A 138 -9.49 -2.11 -10.37
N LEU A 139 -8.78 -1.87 -9.27
CA LEU A 139 -9.16 -2.38 -7.94
C LEU A 139 -10.47 -1.75 -7.45
N ALA A 140 -10.65 -0.45 -7.63
CA ALA A 140 -11.90 0.23 -7.28
C ALA A 140 -13.09 -0.34 -8.04
N LEU A 141 -12.99 -0.46 -9.36
CA LEU A 141 -14.05 -1.02 -10.20
C LEU A 141 -14.36 -2.48 -9.85
N LYS A 142 -13.34 -3.31 -9.64
CA LYS A 142 -13.51 -4.72 -9.29
C LYS A 142 -14.20 -4.88 -7.93
N SER A 143 -13.88 -4.03 -6.96
CA SER A 143 -14.52 -4.00 -5.63
C SER A 143 -15.83 -3.18 -5.59
N GLY A 144 -16.34 -2.74 -6.76
CA GLY A 144 -17.63 -2.05 -6.87
C GLY A 144 -17.62 -0.58 -6.38
N ASN A 145 -16.44 0.03 -6.24
CA ASN A 145 -16.27 1.43 -5.82
C ASN A 145 -16.14 2.37 -7.02
N ALA A 146 -16.59 3.60 -6.87
CA ALA A 146 -16.12 4.72 -7.69
C ALA A 146 -14.84 5.29 -7.11
N ILE A 147 -14.02 5.92 -7.96
CA ILE A 147 -12.75 6.49 -7.53
C ILE A 147 -12.48 7.85 -8.15
N ILE A 148 -11.99 8.78 -7.32
CA ILE A 148 -11.47 10.09 -7.71
C ILE A 148 -9.96 10.06 -7.51
N LEU A 149 -9.23 10.24 -8.61
CA LEU A 149 -7.77 10.12 -8.69
C LEU A 149 -7.14 11.50 -8.79
N ARG A 150 -6.27 11.85 -7.85
CA ARG A 150 -5.48 13.07 -7.90
C ARG A 150 -4.00 12.71 -7.97
N GLY A 151 -3.46 12.61 -9.18
CA GLY A 151 -2.04 12.42 -9.45
C GLY A 151 -1.22 13.70 -9.28
N GLY A 152 0.09 13.54 -9.11
CA GLY A 152 1.02 14.67 -9.12
C GLY A 152 1.00 15.42 -10.44
N SER A 153 1.30 16.72 -10.39
CA SER A 153 1.31 17.59 -11.60
C SER A 153 2.40 17.21 -12.61
N GLU A 154 3.37 16.45 -12.21
CA GLU A 154 4.46 15.94 -13.03
C GLU A 154 4.02 14.81 -13.99
N ALA A 155 2.91 14.11 -13.67
CA ALA A 155 2.36 13.01 -14.45
C ALA A 155 1.01 13.35 -15.13
N LEU A 156 0.71 14.63 -15.31
CA LEU A 156 -0.62 15.08 -15.70
C LEU A 156 -1.06 14.56 -17.07
N GLU A 157 -0.18 14.63 -18.07
CA GLU A 157 -0.52 14.23 -19.44
C GLU A 157 -0.65 12.68 -19.54
N SER A 158 0.23 11.95 -18.89
CA SER A 158 0.13 10.48 -18.75
C SER A 158 -1.18 10.06 -18.10
N ASN A 159 -1.53 10.69 -16.97
CA ASN A 159 -2.74 10.36 -16.23
C ASN A 159 -4.01 10.66 -17.04
N LYS A 160 -4.05 11.76 -17.79
CA LYS A 160 -5.16 12.10 -18.70
C LYS A 160 -5.30 11.08 -19.83
N ALA A 161 -4.19 10.70 -20.46
CA ALA A 161 -4.22 9.72 -21.54
C ALA A 161 -4.73 8.35 -21.07
N ILE A 162 -4.28 7.90 -19.89
CA ILE A 162 -4.77 6.65 -19.27
C ILE A 162 -6.26 6.79 -18.90
N ALA A 163 -6.67 7.92 -18.31
CA ALA A 163 -8.07 8.17 -17.94
C ALA A 163 -9.01 8.14 -19.15
N THR A 164 -8.60 8.68 -20.28
CA THR A 164 -9.37 8.65 -21.53
C THR A 164 -9.62 7.22 -21.99
N ALA A 165 -8.61 6.36 -21.92
CA ALA A 165 -8.76 4.94 -22.27
C ALA A 165 -9.67 4.20 -21.28
N ILE A 166 -9.58 4.51 -19.98
CA ILE A 166 -10.47 3.95 -18.93
C ILE A 166 -11.93 4.36 -19.20
N GLN A 167 -12.18 5.66 -19.44
CA GLN A 167 -13.52 6.18 -19.71
C GLN A 167 -14.13 5.53 -20.95
N HIS A 168 -13.35 5.36 -22.02
CA HIS A 168 -13.82 4.65 -23.22
C HIS A 168 -14.25 3.21 -22.90
N GLY A 169 -13.45 2.48 -22.12
CA GLY A 169 -13.81 1.11 -21.72
C GLY A 169 -15.08 1.03 -20.84
N LEU A 170 -15.28 2.02 -19.96
CA LEU A 170 -16.50 2.15 -19.16
C LEU A 170 -17.74 2.40 -20.05
N GLN A 171 -17.63 3.32 -21.02
CA GLN A 171 -18.71 3.61 -21.97
C GLN A 171 -19.09 2.37 -22.79
N VAL A 172 -18.11 1.65 -23.34
CA VAL A 172 -18.33 0.44 -24.14
C VAL A 172 -19.03 -0.65 -23.33
N SER A 173 -18.74 -0.75 -22.03
CA SER A 173 -19.35 -1.74 -21.14
C SER A 173 -20.72 -1.34 -20.59
N GLY A 174 -21.14 -0.07 -20.75
CA GLY A 174 -22.37 0.47 -20.18
C GLY A 174 -22.27 0.83 -18.69
N LEU A 175 -21.06 0.84 -18.11
CA LEU A 175 -20.83 1.40 -16.78
C LEU A 175 -20.70 2.94 -16.85
N PRO A 176 -21.05 3.67 -15.77
CA PRO A 176 -20.94 5.11 -15.75
C PRO A 176 -19.47 5.55 -15.93
N GLU A 177 -19.22 6.44 -16.89
CA GLU A 177 -17.88 6.97 -17.15
C GLU A 177 -17.27 7.72 -15.95
N HIS A 178 -18.11 8.31 -15.10
CA HIS A 178 -17.72 8.97 -13.86
C HIS A 178 -17.40 7.99 -12.70
N ALA A 179 -17.43 6.69 -12.94
CA ALA A 179 -16.94 5.70 -11.97
C ALA A 179 -15.44 5.85 -11.70
N VAL A 180 -14.69 6.33 -12.68
CA VAL A 180 -13.28 6.68 -12.54
C VAL A 180 -13.08 8.10 -13.04
N GLN A 181 -12.65 8.99 -12.16
CA GLN A 181 -12.37 10.39 -12.51
C GLN A 181 -10.95 10.75 -12.13
N VAL A 182 -10.22 11.36 -13.05
CA VAL A 182 -8.89 11.95 -12.81
C VAL A 182 -9.05 13.46 -12.74
N ILE A 183 -8.62 14.05 -11.63
CA ILE A 183 -8.60 15.50 -11.45
C ILE A 183 -7.55 16.09 -12.44
N ASP A 184 -8.01 16.91 -13.36
CA ASP A 184 -7.24 17.44 -14.49
C ASP A 184 -6.58 18.81 -14.21
N THR A 185 -6.67 19.31 -12.98
CA THR A 185 -6.06 20.58 -12.57
C THR A 185 -4.82 20.36 -11.71
N PRO A 186 -3.74 21.12 -11.94
CA PRO A 186 -2.55 21.09 -11.08
C PRO A 186 -2.75 21.83 -9.75
N ASP A 187 -3.89 22.52 -9.56
CA ASP A 187 -4.14 23.32 -8.37
C ASP A 187 -4.16 22.45 -7.11
N ARG A 188 -3.30 22.81 -6.14
CA ARG A 188 -3.20 22.11 -4.85
C ARG A 188 -4.44 22.27 -3.96
N ALA A 189 -5.29 23.29 -4.24
CA ALA A 189 -6.55 23.46 -3.53
C ALA A 189 -7.50 22.28 -3.76
N ALA A 190 -7.42 21.61 -4.92
CA ALA A 190 -8.19 20.41 -5.23
C ALA A 190 -7.94 19.29 -4.20
N VAL A 191 -6.71 19.14 -3.68
CA VAL A 191 -6.38 18.17 -2.63
C VAL A 191 -7.14 18.51 -1.34
N GLY A 192 -7.10 19.78 -0.91
CA GLY A 192 -7.81 20.23 0.30
C GLY A 192 -9.33 19.99 0.20
N HIS A 193 -9.93 20.22 -0.96
CA HIS A 193 -11.34 19.90 -1.20
C HIS A 193 -11.58 18.38 -1.14
N LEU A 194 -10.76 17.58 -1.83
CA LEU A 194 -10.94 16.12 -1.90
C LEU A 194 -10.94 15.46 -0.52
N ILE A 195 -10.03 15.86 0.37
CA ILE A 195 -9.89 15.26 1.71
C ILE A 195 -10.94 15.75 2.73
N THR A 196 -11.77 16.75 2.35
CA THR A 196 -12.76 17.34 3.24
C THR A 196 -14.21 17.20 2.77
N MET A 197 -14.44 16.65 1.55
CA MET A 197 -15.78 16.51 0.96
C MET A 197 -16.51 15.24 1.44
N THR A 198 -16.82 15.20 2.74
CA THR A 198 -17.46 14.09 3.45
C THR A 198 -18.82 13.67 2.89
N GLU A 199 -19.50 14.55 2.13
CA GLU A 199 -20.76 14.26 1.46
C GLU A 199 -20.57 13.26 0.30
N PHE A 200 -19.40 13.29 -0.35
CA PHE A 200 -19.18 12.57 -1.60
C PHE A 200 -18.13 11.47 -1.52
N VAL A 201 -17.19 11.55 -0.60
CA VAL A 201 -16.05 10.63 -0.50
C VAL A 201 -16.10 9.88 0.82
N ASP A 202 -15.90 8.57 0.79
CA ASP A 202 -16.01 7.70 1.96
C ASP A 202 -14.64 7.39 2.59
N VAL A 203 -13.59 7.34 1.78
CA VAL A 203 -12.23 7.03 2.23
C VAL A 203 -11.18 7.69 1.35
N ILE A 204 -10.05 8.09 1.96
CA ILE A 204 -8.88 8.62 1.25
C ILE A 204 -7.74 7.61 1.35
N VAL A 205 -7.03 7.42 0.23
CA VAL A 205 -5.82 6.59 0.14
C VAL A 205 -4.67 7.44 -0.39
N PRO A 206 -3.75 7.90 0.47
CA PRO A 206 -2.56 8.63 0.02
C PRO A 206 -1.43 7.66 -0.40
N ARG A 207 -0.72 8.01 -1.47
CA ARG A 207 0.46 7.31 -2.00
C ARG A 207 1.55 8.31 -2.39
N GLY A 208 2.39 8.70 -1.47
CA GLY A 208 3.45 9.68 -1.70
C GLY A 208 4.46 9.71 -0.57
N GLY A 209 5.26 10.75 -0.51
CA GLY A 209 6.22 10.95 0.56
C GLY A 209 5.56 11.24 1.91
N LYS A 210 6.32 11.02 2.99
CA LYS A 210 5.87 11.17 4.38
C LYS A 210 5.15 12.50 4.64
N SER A 211 5.70 13.62 4.15
CA SER A 211 5.12 14.95 4.33
C SER A 211 3.72 15.11 3.72
N LEU A 212 3.45 14.48 2.56
CA LEU A 212 2.12 14.47 1.96
C LEU A 212 1.14 13.67 2.81
N ILE A 213 1.57 12.50 3.29
CA ILE A 213 0.72 11.62 4.10
C ILE A 213 0.41 12.26 5.46
N GLU A 214 1.39 12.88 6.11
CA GLU A 214 1.20 13.63 7.36
C GLU A 214 0.22 14.79 7.17
N ARG A 215 0.38 15.57 6.12
CA ARG A 215 -0.54 16.66 5.79
C ARG A 215 -1.97 16.15 5.62
N ILE A 216 -2.17 15.10 4.81
CA ILE A 216 -3.49 14.50 4.59
C ILE A 216 -4.06 13.97 5.90
N SER A 217 -3.25 13.30 6.74
CA SER A 217 -3.68 12.75 8.01
C SER A 217 -4.15 13.82 9.00
N ASN A 218 -3.53 15.00 8.96
CA ASN A 218 -3.86 16.12 9.86
C ASN A 218 -5.06 16.95 9.36
N GLU A 219 -5.23 17.07 8.03
CA GLU A 219 -6.24 17.96 7.45
C GLU A 219 -7.52 17.22 7.02
N ALA A 220 -7.47 15.89 6.81
CA ALA A 220 -8.60 15.12 6.32
C ALA A 220 -9.75 15.06 7.34
N ARG A 221 -10.98 15.22 6.82
CA ARG A 221 -12.24 14.98 7.56
C ARG A 221 -12.89 13.64 7.19
N ILE A 222 -12.25 12.89 6.33
CA ILE A 222 -12.64 11.59 5.79
C ILE A 222 -11.66 10.57 6.33
N PRO A 223 -12.08 9.33 6.66
CA PRO A 223 -11.17 8.26 7.04
C PRO A 223 -10.03 8.08 6.02
N VAL A 224 -8.82 7.86 6.50
CA VAL A 224 -7.62 7.71 5.66
C VAL A 224 -7.03 6.32 5.87
N ILE A 225 -6.85 5.57 4.78
CA ILE A 225 -6.10 4.31 4.77
C ILE A 225 -4.65 4.63 4.44
N LYS A 226 -3.75 4.50 5.42
CA LYS A 226 -2.36 4.98 5.28
C LYS A 226 -1.35 4.18 6.07
N HIS A 227 -0.08 4.31 5.66
CA HIS A 227 1.10 4.18 6.51
C HIS A 227 1.96 5.44 6.34
N LEU A 228 2.75 5.80 7.34
CA LEU A 228 3.61 6.99 7.29
C LEU A 228 4.97 6.66 6.71
N ASP A 229 5.60 5.62 7.25
CA ASP A 229 6.91 5.12 6.86
C ASP A 229 7.01 3.60 7.08
N GLY A 230 8.09 2.99 6.61
CA GLY A 230 8.37 1.57 6.68
C GLY A 230 9.61 1.26 7.52
N ASN A 231 9.71 1.73 8.76
CA ASN A 231 10.81 1.36 9.65
C ASN A 231 10.61 -0.07 10.19
N CYS A 232 11.03 -1.06 9.39
CA CYS A 232 10.85 -2.48 9.66
C CYS A 232 12.05 -3.08 10.37
N HIS A 233 11.81 -4.07 11.25
CA HIS A 233 12.84 -4.75 12.03
C HIS A 233 12.92 -6.23 11.73
N VAL A 234 14.13 -6.79 11.83
CA VAL A 234 14.36 -8.23 11.92
C VAL A 234 15.13 -8.48 13.22
N PHE A 235 14.57 -9.32 14.09
CA PHE A 235 15.22 -9.77 15.32
C PHE A 235 15.76 -11.18 15.14
N VAL A 236 17.07 -11.34 15.30
CA VAL A 236 17.76 -12.64 15.32
C VAL A 236 17.90 -13.06 16.77
N GLU A 237 17.11 -14.04 17.18
CA GLU A 237 17.04 -14.56 18.56
C GLU A 237 18.16 -15.59 18.82
N ALA A 238 18.52 -15.81 20.08
CA ALA A 238 19.63 -16.67 20.51
C ALA A 238 19.63 -18.08 19.92
N GLN A 239 18.46 -18.67 19.66
CA GLN A 239 18.28 -20.01 19.09
C GLN A 239 17.98 -19.97 17.58
N ALA A 240 18.37 -18.90 16.89
CA ALA A 240 18.21 -18.81 15.46
C ALA A 240 19.14 -19.78 14.72
N ASP A 241 18.61 -20.45 13.70
CA ASP A 241 19.43 -21.19 12.74
C ASP A 241 20.14 -20.20 11.80
N LEU A 242 21.47 -20.12 11.86
CA LEU A 242 22.26 -19.23 11.04
C LEU A 242 22.10 -19.46 9.55
N GLN A 243 21.82 -20.69 9.10
CA GLN A 243 21.57 -20.99 7.70
C GLN A 243 20.29 -20.32 7.18
N LYS A 244 19.32 -20.07 8.09
CA LYS A 244 18.10 -19.31 7.79
C LYS A 244 18.29 -17.82 8.04
N ALA A 245 18.98 -17.45 9.13
CA ALA A 245 19.10 -16.06 9.57
C ALA A 245 19.87 -15.20 8.56
N LEU A 246 21.00 -15.69 8.04
CA LEU A 246 21.84 -14.96 7.10
C LEU A 246 21.08 -14.59 5.80
N PRO A 247 20.46 -15.53 5.07
CA PRO A 247 19.73 -15.18 3.83
C PRO A 247 18.49 -14.33 4.10
N ILE A 248 17.79 -14.53 5.21
CA ILE A 248 16.60 -13.74 5.57
C ILE A 248 17.00 -12.29 5.84
N ALA A 249 18.00 -12.05 6.72
CA ALA A 249 18.46 -10.71 7.06
C ALA A 249 19.05 -9.99 5.83
N LEU A 250 19.84 -10.69 5.02
CA LEU A 250 20.39 -10.14 3.79
C LEU A 250 19.27 -9.74 2.82
N ASN A 251 18.33 -10.63 2.55
CA ASN A 251 17.20 -10.37 1.65
C ASN A 251 16.31 -9.24 2.14
N ALA A 252 16.00 -9.21 3.44
CA ALA A 252 15.14 -8.19 4.04
C ALA A 252 15.67 -6.76 3.79
N LYS A 253 16.98 -6.57 3.74
CA LYS A 253 17.57 -5.26 3.42
C LYS A 253 17.87 -5.08 1.94
N THR A 254 18.50 -6.06 1.28
CA THR A 254 19.18 -5.84 0.00
C THR A 254 18.37 -6.23 -1.23
N HIS A 255 17.24 -6.93 -1.08
CA HIS A 255 16.38 -7.28 -2.22
C HIS A 255 15.88 -6.02 -2.95
N ARG A 256 15.46 -4.99 -2.20
CA ARG A 256 15.09 -3.68 -2.73
C ARG A 256 15.10 -2.64 -1.60
N TYR A 257 15.92 -1.60 -1.71
CA TYR A 257 16.10 -0.60 -0.65
C TYR A 257 14.92 0.38 -0.53
N GLY A 258 14.42 0.90 -1.63
CA GLY A 258 13.46 2.03 -1.67
C GLY A 258 11.99 1.60 -1.52
N VAL A 259 11.69 0.68 -0.59
CA VAL A 259 10.33 0.18 -0.33
C VAL A 259 10.07 0.04 1.17
N CYS A 260 8.82 0.27 1.57
CA CYS A 260 8.41 0.36 2.98
C CYS A 260 8.50 -0.94 3.79
N ASN A 261 8.65 -2.10 3.15
CA ASN A 261 8.85 -3.39 3.81
C ASN A 261 10.32 -3.85 3.81
N ALA A 262 11.26 -2.99 3.39
CA ALA A 262 12.68 -3.24 3.57
C ALA A 262 13.05 -3.11 5.06
N MET A 263 13.94 -3.97 5.54
CA MET A 263 14.47 -3.86 6.90
C MET A 263 15.32 -2.59 7.03
N GLU A 264 15.06 -1.80 8.06
CA GLU A 264 15.84 -0.61 8.40
C GLU A 264 16.64 -0.78 9.69
N THR A 265 16.21 -1.68 10.58
CA THR A 265 16.93 -2.03 11.80
C THR A 265 17.04 -3.54 11.96
N LEU A 266 18.27 -4.00 12.21
CA LEU A 266 18.59 -5.37 12.58
C LEU A 266 18.85 -5.44 14.08
N LEU A 267 18.06 -6.22 14.80
CA LEU A 267 18.24 -6.51 16.22
C LEU A 267 18.86 -7.91 16.36
N VAL A 268 19.86 -8.06 17.21
CA VAL A 268 20.55 -9.33 17.40
C VAL A 268 20.68 -9.62 18.89
N ASP A 269 20.26 -10.81 19.31
CA ASP A 269 20.42 -11.26 20.69
C ASP A 269 21.91 -11.34 21.05
N GLU A 270 22.28 -10.86 22.25
CA GLU A 270 23.68 -10.84 22.72
C GLU A 270 24.32 -12.23 22.72
N ALA A 271 23.53 -13.28 22.96
CA ALA A 271 24.02 -14.64 23.01
C ALA A 271 24.52 -15.21 21.67
N ILE A 272 24.04 -14.66 20.53
CA ILE A 272 24.43 -15.10 19.19
C ILE A 272 25.20 -14.02 18.42
N ALA A 273 25.34 -12.81 18.98
CA ALA A 273 25.88 -11.66 18.29
C ALA A 273 27.33 -11.85 17.84
N GLU A 274 28.19 -12.46 18.65
CA GLU A 274 29.60 -12.73 18.33
C GLU A 274 29.75 -13.68 17.14
N GLU A 275 28.82 -14.59 16.92
CA GLU A 275 28.84 -15.55 15.82
C GLU A 275 28.16 -14.98 14.58
N PHE A 276 26.99 -14.36 14.73
CA PHE A 276 26.14 -13.92 13.62
C PHE A 276 26.64 -12.62 12.95
N LEU A 277 27.03 -11.60 13.76
CA LEU A 277 27.35 -10.27 13.23
C LEU A 277 28.52 -10.26 12.24
N PRO A 278 29.67 -10.96 12.49
CA PRO A 278 30.74 -10.99 11.51
C PRO A 278 30.32 -11.56 10.16
N LEU A 279 29.54 -12.65 10.17
CA LEU A 279 29.09 -13.33 8.95
C LEU A 279 28.15 -12.44 8.12
N ILE A 280 27.17 -11.80 8.76
CA ILE A 280 26.22 -10.94 8.03
C ILE A 280 26.88 -9.63 7.58
N ALA A 281 27.86 -9.10 8.33
CA ALA A 281 28.58 -7.89 7.95
C ALA A 281 29.39 -8.08 6.66
N GLU A 282 30.01 -9.24 6.46
CA GLU A 282 30.69 -9.59 5.19
C GLU A 282 29.71 -9.54 4.02
N LEU A 283 28.53 -10.15 4.15
CA LEU A 283 27.52 -10.16 3.12
C LEU A 283 26.96 -8.75 2.81
N TYR A 284 26.81 -7.90 3.83
CA TYR A 284 26.41 -6.51 3.65
C TYR A 284 27.50 -5.67 3.00
N ALA A 285 28.76 -5.94 3.29
CA ALA A 285 29.89 -5.26 2.65
C ALA A 285 29.95 -5.54 1.13
N GLU A 286 29.69 -6.77 0.69
CA GLU A 286 29.55 -7.12 -0.73
C GLU A 286 28.44 -6.32 -1.43
N LYS A 287 27.38 -5.96 -0.72
CA LYS A 287 26.26 -5.14 -1.20
C LYS A 287 26.44 -3.65 -0.96
N GLN A 288 27.61 -3.23 -0.44
CA GLN A 288 27.92 -1.83 -0.12
C GLN A 288 26.91 -1.20 0.86
N VAL A 289 26.39 -1.98 1.80
CA VAL A 289 25.49 -1.48 2.86
C VAL A 289 26.33 -0.85 3.97
N GLU A 290 26.05 0.42 4.27
CA GLU A 290 26.63 1.12 5.43
C GLU A 290 25.94 0.64 6.71
N LEU A 291 26.72 0.18 7.69
CA LEU A 291 26.20 -0.23 9.00
C LEU A 291 26.36 0.91 10.01
N ARG A 292 25.30 1.17 10.78
CA ARG A 292 25.26 2.07 11.93
C ARG A 292 24.90 1.28 13.17
N GLY A 293 25.89 1.09 14.08
CA GLY A 293 25.75 0.14 15.18
C GLY A 293 25.76 0.81 16.55
N CYS A 294 25.10 0.16 17.52
CA CYS A 294 25.26 0.47 18.93
C CYS A 294 26.71 0.15 19.40
N ALA A 295 27.06 0.53 20.64
CA ALA A 295 28.40 0.31 21.18
C ALA A 295 28.82 -1.16 21.12
N GLU A 296 27.92 -2.10 21.39
CA GLU A 296 28.20 -3.52 21.37
C GLU A 296 28.43 -4.05 19.93
N THR A 297 27.64 -3.58 18.96
CA THR A 297 27.87 -3.86 17.53
C THR A 297 29.25 -3.36 17.08
N GLN A 298 29.66 -2.16 17.52
CA GLN A 298 30.97 -1.60 17.21
C GLN A 298 32.10 -2.39 17.90
N ARG A 299 31.88 -2.87 19.13
CA ARG A 299 32.86 -3.72 19.82
C ARG A 299 33.13 -5.01 19.03
N ILE A 300 32.12 -5.62 18.48
CA ILE A 300 32.22 -6.89 17.73
C ILE A 300 32.80 -6.67 16.33
N LEU A 301 32.30 -5.67 15.59
CA LEU A 301 32.61 -5.46 14.17
C LEU A 301 33.74 -4.43 13.93
N GLY A 302 34.16 -3.68 14.95
CA GLY A 302 35.22 -2.71 14.89
C GLY A 302 34.89 -1.42 14.14
N VAL A 303 35.94 -0.77 13.61
CA VAL A 303 35.89 0.59 13.03
C VAL A 303 35.11 0.71 11.70
N SER A 304 34.74 -0.38 11.09
CA SER A 304 33.96 -0.39 9.84
C SER A 304 32.48 0.03 10.04
N VAL A 305 32.02 0.03 11.29
CA VAL A 305 30.64 0.37 11.66
C VAL A 305 30.59 1.77 12.23
N LYS A 306 29.77 2.64 11.66
CA LYS A 306 29.52 3.97 12.20
C LYS A 306 28.71 3.89 13.50
N THR A 307 28.92 4.84 14.40
CA THR A 307 28.10 4.93 15.62
C THR A 307 26.67 5.29 15.26
N ALA A 308 25.70 4.46 15.71
CA ALA A 308 24.30 4.79 15.61
C ALA A 308 23.92 5.89 16.62
N THR A 309 23.09 6.82 16.21
CA THR A 309 22.47 7.84 17.06
C THR A 309 21.03 7.46 17.36
N GLU A 310 20.36 8.18 18.26
CA GLU A 310 18.94 7.95 18.54
C GLU A 310 18.05 8.14 17.28
N GLU A 311 18.44 9.06 16.39
CA GLU A 311 17.72 9.32 15.12
C GLU A 311 17.80 8.12 14.16
N ASP A 312 18.90 7.38 14.18
CA ASP A 312 19.07 6.21 13.31
C ASP A 312 18.01 5.13 13.59
N TRP A 313 17.56 5.01 14.84
CA TRP A 313 16.53 4.04 15.21
C TRP A 313 15.12 4.39 14.67
N TYR A 314 14.85 5.69 14.42
CA TYR A 314 13.60 6.17 13.84
C TYR A 314 13.63 6.28 12.31
N THR A 315 14.81 6.09 11.69
CA THR A 315 15.01 6.46 10.29
C THR A 315 14.65 5.34 9.33
N GLU A 316 13.72 5.61 8.42
CA GLU A 316 13.54 4.87 7.18
C GLU A 316 14.57 5.41 6.15
N TYR A 317 15.68 4.69 5.95
CA TYR A 317 16.77 5.15 5.08
C TYR A 317 16.43 5.10 3.59
N LEU A 318 15.60 4.15 3.17
CA LEU A 318 15.26 3.91 1.76
C LEU A 318 16.50 3.72 0.86
N GLY A 319 17.60 3.30 1.43
CA GLY A 319 18.92 3.21 0.80
C GLY A 319 19.79 2.11 1.42
N PRO A 320 21.05 1.96 0.94
CA PRO A 320 21.98 0.94 1.43
C PRO A 320 22.60 1.35 2.79
N ILE A 321 21.78 1.64 3.77
CA ILE A 321 22.14 1.95 5.16
C ILE A 321 21.29 1.09 6.07
N LEU A 322 21.85 0.52 7.12
CA LEU A 322 21.18 -0.34 8.08
C LEU A 322 21.62 -0.01 9.51
N ALA A 323 20.64 0.23 10.40
CA ALA A 323 20.90 0.31 11.82
C ALA A 323 21.02 -1.10 12.41
N VAL A 324 21.98 -1.32 13.34
CA VAL A 324 22.24 -2.62 13.96
C VAL A 324 22.37 -2.46 15.47
N LYS A 325 21.55 -3.17 16.23
CA LYS A 325 21.58 -3.14 17.68
C LYS A 325 21.67 -4.55 18.28
N VAL A 326 22.60 -4.74 19.18
CA VAL A 326 22.63 -5.91 20.06
C VAL A 326 21.67 -5.66 21.23
N VAL A 327 20.84 -6.66 21.54
CA VAL A 327 19.83 -6.61 22.60
C VAL A 327 20.00 -7.79 23.55
N THR A 328 19.58 -7.63 24.81
CA THR A 328 19.71 -8.64 25.87
C THR A 328 18.66 -9.74 25.83
N GLY A 329 17.90 -9.81 24.74
CA GLY A 329 16.85 -10.80 24.53
C GLY A 329 15.58 -10.21 23.93
N MET A 330 14.54 -11.06 23.89
CA MET A 330 13.27 -10.74 23.23
C MET A 330 12.55 -9.52 23.83
N ASP A 331 12.60 -9.33 25.15
CA ASP A 331 11.92 -8.20 25.80
C ASP A 331 12.48 -6.85 25.31
N GLU A 332 13.80 -6.70 25.30
CA GLU A 332 14.43 -5.47 24.79
C GLU A 332 14.19 -5.29 23.28
N ALA A 333 14.20 -6.38 22.50
CA ALA A 333 13.87 -6.33 21.07
C ALA A 333 12.44 -5.81 20.85
N ILE A 334 11.47 -6.32 21.59
CA ILE A 334 10.06 -5.89 21.49
C ILE A 334 9.89 -4.45 21.95
N GLU A 335 10.55 -4.02 23.04
CA GLU A 335 10.54 -2.63 23.49
C GLU A 335 11.11 -1.69 22.42
N HIS A 336 12.22 -2.09 21.77
CA HIS A 336 12.81 -1.34 20.69
C HIS A 336 11.85 -1.21 19.50
N ILE A 337 11.25 -2.31 19.03
CA ILE A 337 10.28 -2.33 17.94
C ILE A 337 9.09 -1.44 18.26
N ASN A 338 8.52 -1.55 19.46
CA ASN A 338 7.36 -0.75 19.87
C ASN A 338 7.67 0.74 20.00
N LYS A 339 8.92 1.10 20.34
CA LYS A 339 9.34 2.51 20.48
C LYS A 339 9.68 3.16 19.15
N TYR A 340 10.39 2.46 18.28
CA TYR A 340 10.99 3.03 17.07
C TYR A 340 10.34 2.58 15.78
N GLY A 341 9.61 1.45 15.81
CA GLY A 341 8.96 0.88 14.65
C GLY A 341 7.78 1.69 14.12
N SER A 342 7.52 1.53 12.85
CA SER A 342 6.40 2.17 12.14
C SER A 342 5.09 1.37 12.20
N HIS A 343 5.05 0.25 12.89
CA HIS A 343 3.97 -0.74 12.89
C HIS A 343 3.69 -1.35 11.50
N HIS A 344 4.66 -1.30 10.61
CA HIS A 344 4.52 -1.82 9.25
C HIS A 344 4.77 -3.33 9.22
N THR A 345 6.02 -3.76 9.33
CA THR A 345 6.39 -5.19 9.24
C THR A 345 7.60 -5.49 10.10
N ASP A 346 7.49 -6.47 10.99
CA ASP A 346 8.59 -6.91 11.83
C ASP A 346 8.70 -8.42 11.84
N ALA A 347 9.92 -8.94 11.96
CA ALA A 347 10.19 -10.37 11.90
C ALA A 347 11.08 -10.83 13.07
N ILE A 348 10.86 -12.07 13.52
CA ILE A 348 11.78 -12.80 14.38
C ILE A 348 12.34 -14.01 13.62
N ILE A 349 13.62 -14.30 13.85
CA ILE A 349 14.27 -15.51 13.39
C ILE A 349 14.64 -16.32 14.62
N THR A 350 14.02 -17.51 14.79
CA THR A 350 14.20 -18.38 15.95
C THR A 350 13.72 -19.80 15.63
N GLU A 351 14.36 -20.79 16.24
CA GLU A 351 13.85 -22.19 16.25
C GLU A 351 13.02 -22.49 17.53
N ASN A 352 12.89 -21.52 18.42
CA ASN A 352 12.07 -21.67 19.63
C ASN A 352 10.61 -21.30 19.33
N PHE A 353 9.76 -22.32 19.21
CA PHE A 353 8.34 -22.15 18.89
C PHE A 353 7.58 -21.30 19.93
N SER A 354 7.93 -21.41 21.22
CA SER A 354 7.26 -20.63 22.27
C SER A 354 7.58 -19.15 22.16
N LEU A 355 8.85 -18.79 21.93
CA LEU A 355 9.27 -17.39 21.71
C LEU A 355 8.68 -16.82 20.41
N ALA A 356 8.64 -17.63 19.34
CA ALA A 356 8.00 -17.22 18.09
C ALA A 356 6.53 -16.82 18.30
N ARG A 357 5.76 -17.64 19.05
CA ARG A 357 4.35 -17.33 19.36
C ARG A 357 4.20 -16.11 20.26
N GLU A 358 5.08 -15.95 21.22
CA GLU A 358 5.08 -14.80 22.11
C GLU A 358 5.38 -13.51 21.33
N PHE A 359 6.35 -13.53 20.42
CA PHE A 359 6.66 -12.41 19.53
C PHE A 359 5.45 -12.00 18.69
N LEU A 360 4.75 -12.97 18.06
CA LEU A 360 3.50 -12.71 17.33
C LEU A 360 2.42 -12.03 18.16
N ALA A 361 2.33 -12.36 19.45
CA ALA A 361 1.31 -11.80 20.34
C ALA A 361 1.66 -10.40 20.85
N ARG A 362 2.95 -10.07 20.99
CA ARG A 362 3.43 -8.86 21.66
C ARG A 362 3.84 -7.75 20.70
N VAL A 363 4.25 -8.09 19.47
CA VAL A 363 4.61 -7.10 18.45
C VAL A 363 3.36 -6.63 17.72
N ASP A 364 3.08 -5.34 17.81
CA ASP A 364 1.85 -4.73 17.26
C ASP A 364 2.11 -4.10 15.89
N SER A 365 2.52 -4.93 14.92
CA SER A 365 2.73 -4.50 13.53
C SER A 365 1.67 -5.07 12.59
N SER A 366 1.49 -4.45 11.43
CA SER A 366 0.49 -4.88 10.44
C SER A 366 0.82 -6.24 9.84
N SER A 367 2.11 -6.58 9.81
CA SER A 367 2.62 -7.90 9.45
C SER A 367 3.71 -8.31 10.45
N VAL A 368 3.57 -9.48 11.07
CA VAL A 368 4.57 -10.05 11.97
C VAL A 368 4.96 -11.41 11.46
N MET A 369 6.26 -11.65 11.27
CA MET A 369 6.77 -12.83 10.58
C MET A 369 7.68 -13.67 11.47
N ILE A 370 7.65 -14.98 11.26
CA ILE A 370 8.57 -15.94 11.86
C ILE A 370 9.37 -16.58 10.74
N ASN A 371 10.71 -16.54 10.84
CA ASN A 371 11.63 -17.18 9.90
C ASN A 371 11.36 -16.82 8.43
N ALA A 372 10.96 -15.57 8.18
CA ALA A 372 10.70 -15.05 6.85
C ALA A 372 11.19 -13.60 6.70
N SER A 373 11.57 -13.23 5.47
CA SER A 373 11.97 -11.86 5.15
C SER A 373 10.77 -10.91 5.22
N THR A 374 10.97 -9.70 5.77
CA THR A 374 9.97 -8.63 5.77
C THR A 374 9.47 -8.27 4.37
N ARG A 375 10.25 -8.62 3.34
CA ARG A 375 9.91 -8.40 1.93
C ARG A 375 8.66 -9.15 1.45
N PHE A 376 8.21 -10.16 2.19
CA PHE A 376 6.95 -10.86 1.91
C PHE A 376 5.69 -10.05 2.26
N ALA A 377 5.80 -8.92 2.97
CA ALA A 377 4.65 -8.04 3.23
C ALA A 377 4.22 -7.27 1.96
N ASP A 378 3.62 -7.99 1.03
CA ASP A 378 3.27 -7.55 -0.31
C ASP A 378 1.95 -8.21 -0.73
N GLY A 379 1.09 -7.48 -1.46
CA GLY A 379 -0.23 -7.98 -1.85
C GLY A 379 -0.18 -9.21 -2.77
N PHE A 380 0.82 -9.32 -3.64
CA PHE A 380 0.98 -10.51 -4.49
C PHE A 380 1.46 -11.70 -3.68
N GLU A 381 2.47 -11.51 -2.83
CA GLU A 381 3.00 -12.58 -1.96
C GLU A 381 1.95 -13.09 -0.96
N TYR A 382 1.06 -12.22 -0.49
CA TYR A 382 -0.05 -12.60 0.41
C TYR A 382 -1.25 -13.21 -0.34
N GLY A 383 -1.16 -13.36 -1.66
CA GLY A 383 -2.24 -13.94 -2.46
C GLY A 383 -3.42 -13.01 -2.70
N LEU A 384 -3.27 -11.71 -2.43
CA LEU A 384 -4.31 -10.70 -2.69
C LEU A 384 -4.36 -10.29 -4.18
N GLY A 385 -3.35 -10.68 -4.96
CA GLY A 385 -3.21 -10.44 -6.39
C GLY A 385 -2.91 -9.00 -6.80
N ALA A 386 -3.24 -8.03 -6.00
CA ALA A 386 -2.90 -6.61 -6.14
C ALA A 386 -3.22 -5.86 -4.84
N GLU A 387 -2.62 -4.67 -4.66
CA GLU A 387 -2.89 -3.81 -3.52
C GLU A 387 -3.00 -2.34 -3.95
N ILE A 388 -3.92 -1.59 -3.36
CA ILE A 388 -4.03 -0.14 -3.58
C ILE A 388 -3.03 0.63 -2.71
N GLY A 389 -2.58 0.04 -1.64
CA GLY A 389 -1.65 0.57 -0.66
C GLY A 389 -1.52 -0.36 0.54
N ILE A 390 -0.82 0.12 1.56
CA ILE A 390 -0.64 -0.58 2.83
C ILE A 390 -1.20 0.29 3.95
N SER A 391 -1.77 -0.33 4.98
CA SER A 391 -2.30 0.37 6.14
C SER A 391 -1.64 -0.15 7.42
N THR A 392 -1.19 0.76 8.26
CA THR A 392 -0.76 0.45 9.64
C THR A 392 -1.83 0.79 10.68
N ASP A 393 -2.95 1.40 10.25
CA ASP A 393 -4.08 1.71 11.11
C ASP A 393 -4.79 0.43 11.59
N LYS A 394 -5.44 0.51 12.77
CA LYS A 394 -6.14 -0.64 13.39
C LYS A 394 -7.63 -0.68 13.07
N ILE A 395 -8.18 0.44 12.61
CA ILE A 395 -9.59 0.57 12.23
C ILE A 395 -9.71 0.29 10.74
N HIS A 396 -10.50 -0.72 10.38
CA HIS A 396 -10.70 -1.21 9.02
C HIS A 396 -9.54 -2.11 8.54
N ALA A 397 -9.06 -1.99 7.27
CA ALA A 397 -7.98 -2.83 6.72
C ALA A 397 -6.62 -2.51 7.35
N ARG A 398 -5.82 -3.54 7.65
CA ARG A 398 -4.46 -3.45 8.18
C ARG A 398 -3.52 -4.35 7.36
N GLY A 399 -2.32 -3.90 7.04
CA GLY A 399 -1.39 -4.56 6.10
C GLY A 399 -1.68 -4.18 4.65
N PRO A 400 -1.26 -5.00 3.67
CA PRO A 400 -1.57 -4.80 2.26
C PRO A 400 -3.08 -4.74 2.01
N VAL A 401 -3.55 -3.71 1.31
CA VAL A 401 -4.98 -3.43 1.08
C VAL A 401 -5.36 -3.88 -0.32
N GLY A 402 -5.83 -5.11 -0.43
CA GLY A 402 -6.40 -5.69 -1.66
C GLY A 402 -7.90 -5.42 -1.81
N LEU A 403 -8.58 -6.24 -2.63
CA LEU A 403 -10.01 -6.05 -2.92
C LEU A 403 -10.90 -6.05 -1.68
N GLU A 404 -10.67 -6.97 -0.74
CA GLU A 404 -11.46 -7.05 0.50
C GLU A 404 -11.31 -5.79 1.35
N GLY A 405 -10.10 -5.22 1.42
CA GLY A 405 -9.83 -3.98 2.14
C GLY A 405 -10.54 -2.75 1.56
N LEU A 406 -11.01 -2.83 0.31
CA LEU A 406 -11.84 -1.81 -0.35
C LEU A 406 -13.35 -2.05 -0.17
N THR A 407 -13.73 -2.92 0.75
CA THR A 407 -15.12 -3.30 1.04
C THR A 407 -15.42 -3.19 2.53
N SER A 408 -16.69 -3.21 2.87
CA SER A 408 -17.18 -3.33 4.24
C SER A 408 -18.25 -4.43 4.29
N GLN A 409 -18.76 -4.72 5.48
CA GLN A 409 -19.86 -5.67 5.67
C GLN A 409 -21.07 -4.98 6.27
N LYS A 410 -22.25 -5.23 5.71
CA LYS A 410 -23.52 -4.84 6.31
C LYS A 410 -24.27 -6.05 6.85
N TRP A 411 -25.06 -5.85 7.89
CA TRP A 411 -25.96 -6.86 8.39
C TRP A 411 -27.12 -7.08 7.43
N ILE A 412 -27.44 -8.36 7.19
CA ILE A 412 -28.65 -8.76 6.44
C ILE A 412 -29.51 -9.64 7.34
N VAL A 413 -30.80 -9.46 7.24
CA VAL A 413 -31.79 -10.19 8.03
C VAL A 413 -32.84 -10.77 7.10
N PHE A 414 -33.04 -12.08 7.18
CA PHE A 414 -34.17 -12.74 6.56
C PHE A 414 -35.17 -13.09 7.64
N GLY A 415 -36.39 -12.65 7.47
CA GLY A 415 -37.53 -12.91 8.37
C GLY A 415 -38.75 -13.39 7.61
N ASP A 416 -39.70 -13.92 8.36
CA ASP A 416 -41.04 -14.35 7.90
C ASP A 416 -42.11 -13.78 8.86
N GLY A 417 -42.07 -12.45 9.05
CA GLY A 417 -43.01 -11.75 9.92
C GLY A 417 -42.69 -11.70 11.41
N GLN A 418 -41.49 -12.10 11.83
CA GLN A 418 -41.05 -11.99 13.23
C GLN A 418 -41.02 -10.53 13.68
N ILE A 419 -41.56 -10.30 14.89
CA ILE A 419 -41.53 -8.99 15.58
C ILE A 419 -40.74 -9.08 16.87
N ARG A 420 -40.16 -7.98 17.29
CA ARG A 420 -39.53 -7.87 18.60
C ARG A 420 -40.60 -7.77 19.67
N GLN A 421 -40.56 -8.67 20.64
CA GLN A 421 -41.43 -8.65 21.83
C GLN A 421 -40.82 -7.84 22.95
#